data_5fd35846cea914fbfec6d79573187536
#
_entry.id   5fd35846cea914fbfec6d79573187536
#
_cell.length_a   1.000
_cell.length_b   1.000
_cell.length_c   1.000
_cell.angle_alpha   90.00
_cell.angle_beta   90.00
_cell.angle_gamma   90.00
#
_symmetry.space_group_name_H-M   'P 1'
#
loop_
_entity.id
_entity.type
_entity.pdbx_description
1 polymer ?
#
loop_
_entity_poly.entity_id
_entity_poly.type
_entity_poly.pdbx_seq_one_letter_code
_entity_poly.pdbx_strand_id
1 'polypeptide(L)'
;MSKDNASADALRASYSKEEQLDIYALAKMCLETGHGKRAEVILKGLTTVVPDFLPAWLALSVAQAALGNLEAAHEAARHALKLQSDSPAGMILLVTTALSIGDQSTAGTYLGELKEVIEQGVVNDPNIVRLFKMQMVRYHNQ
;
A
#
# COMPACT_ATOMS: atom_id res chain seq x y z
N MET A 1 -3.10 -1.76 28.41
CA MET A 1 -2.21 -2.18 27.33
C MET A 1 -2.19 -3.70 27.26
N SER A 2 -2.43 -4.25 26.09
CA SER A 2 -2.48 -5.69 25.92
C SER A 2 -1.07 -6.30 25.94
N LYS A 3 -0.96 -7.59 26.27
CA LYS A 3 0.29 -8.33 26.18
C LYS A 3 0.86 -8.30 24.75
N ASP A 4 -0.01 -8.20 23.75
CA ASP A 4 0.37 -8.19 22.34
C ASP A 4 1.14 -6.92 21.96
N ASN A 5 0.75 -5.76 22.52
CA ASN A 5 1.47 -4.51 22.28
C ASN A 5 2.86 -4.52 22.91
N ALA A 6 2.97 -5.04 24.14
CA ALA A 6 4.28 -5.15 24.80
C ALA A 6 5.21 -6.11 24.05
N SER A 7 4.67 -7.22 23.51
CA SER A 7 5.42 -8.19 22.72
C SER A 7 5.86 -7.59 21.38
N ALA A 8 4.98 -6.84 20.71
CA ALA A 8 5.30 -6.18 19.45
C ALA A 8 6.38 -5.10 19.66
N ASP A 9 6.28 -4.30 20.73
CA ASP A 9 7.27 -3.29 21.06
C ASP A 9 8.63 -3.89 21.34
N ALA A 10 8.67 -5.03 22.05
CA ALA A 10 9.92 -5.74 22.31
C ALA A 10 10.55 -6.27 21.00
N LEU A 11 9.74 -6.82 20.09
CA LEU A 11 10.21 -7.31 18.80
C LEU A 11 10.70 -6.14 17.93
N ARG A 12 9.98 -5.04 17.92
CA ARG A 12 10.37 -3.84 17.18
C ARG A 12 11.72 -3.31 17.67
N ALA A 13 11.94 -3.29 18.98
CA ALA A 13 13.20 -2.86 19.58
C ALA A 13 14.36 -3.80 19.25
N SER A 14 14.06 -5.08 18.94
CA SER A 14 15.08 -6.06 18.57
C SER A 14 15.51 -6.00 17.11
N TYR A 15 14.72 -5.34 16.24
CA TYR A 15 15.05 -5.18 14.81
C TYR A 15 15.64 -3.81 14.56
N SER A 16 16.84 -3.76 13.98
CA SER A 16 17.44 -2.52 13.50
C SER A 16 16.70 -2.03 12.27
N LYS A 17 16.91 -0.75 11.94
CA LYS A 17 16.39 -0.17 10.70
C LYS A 17 16.85 -0.95 9.47
N GLU A 18 18.11 -1.38 9.47
CA GLU A 18 18.70 -2.19 8.40
C GLU A 18 18.01 -3.54 8.27
N GLU A 19 17.76 -4.22 9.39
CA GLU A 19 17.05 -5.51 9.39
C GLU A 19 15.62 -5.36 8.88
N GLN A 20 14.93 -4.28 9.23
CA GLN A 20 13.58 -3.99 8.72
C GLN A 20 13.60 -3.82 7.19
N LEU A 21 14.60 -3.11 6.65
CA LEU A 21 14.76 -2.92 5.22
C LEU A 21 15.10 -4.23 4.51
N ASP A 22 15.89 -5.10 5.13
CA ASP A 22 16.23 -6.40 4.57
C ASP A 22 15.00 -7.31 4.49
N ILE A 23 14.16 -7.32 5.53
CA ILE A 23 12.90 -8.07 5.53
C ILE A 23 11.97 -7.56 4.43
N TYR A 24 11.87 -6.25 4.30
CA TYR A 24 11.07 -5.61 3.25
C TYR A 24 11.60 -5.99 1.85
N ALA A 25 12.91 -5.95 1.65
CA ALA A 25 13.55 -6.31 0.38
C ALA A 25 13.25 -7.77 0.00
N LEU A 26 13.28 -8.67 0.98
CA LEU A 26 12.93 -10.08 0.76
C LEU A 26 11.47 -10.22 0.31
N ALA A 27 10.56 -9.51 0.94
CA ALA A 27 9.15 -9.52 0.56
C ALA A 27 8.95 -8.99 -0.86
N LYS A 28 9.63 -7.92 -1.23
CA LYS A 28 9.58 -7.37 -2.58
C LYS A 28 10.09 -8.37 -3.62
N MET A 29 11.17 -9.05 -3.31
CA MET A 29 11.70 -10.10 -4.18
C MET A 29 10.68 -11.22 -4.38
N CYS A 30 9.97 -11.61 -3.33
CA CYS A 30 8.90 -12.61 -3.42
C CYS A 30 7.76 -12.13 -4.34
N LEU A 31 7.39 -10.86 -4.27
CA LEU A 31 6.38 -10.29 -5.17
C LEU A 31 6.85 -10.33 -6.62
N GLU A 32 8.08 -9.91 -6.88
CA GLU A 32 8.65 -9.83 -8.22
C GLU A 32 8.82 -11.21 -8.86
N THR A 33 8.98 -12.25 -8.05
CA THR A 33 9.16 -13.62 -8.53
C THR A 33 7.89 -14.46 -8.51
N GLY A 34 6.74 -13.84 -8.28
CA GLY A 34 5.45 -14.53 -8.32
C GLY A 34 5.08 -15.30 -7.06
N HIS A 35 5.75 -15.04 -5.94
CA HIS A 35 5.50 -15.69 -4.65
C HIS A 35 4.66 -14.78 -3.74
N GLY A 36 3.48 -14.39 -4.22
CA GLY A 36 2.60 -13.44 -3.54
C GLY A 36 2.19 -13.86 -2.12
N LYS A 37 1.89 -15.15 -1.93
CA LYS A 37 1.50 -15.65 -0.60
C LYS A 37 2.63 -15.54 0.42
N ARG A 38 3.84 -15.86 0.00
CA ARG A 38 5.04 -15.73 0.85
C ARG A 38 5.29 -14.26 1.18
N ALA A 39 5.16 -13.37 0.19
CA ALA A 39 5.28 -11.93 0.42
C ALA A 39 4.24 -11.44 1.42
N GLU A 40 2.99 -11.87 1.29
CA GLU A 40 1.92 -11.49 2.21
C GLU A 40 2.26 -11.87 3.66
N VAL A 41 2.73 -13.09 3.88
CA VAL A 41 3.09 -13.57 5.22
C VAL A 41 4.21 -12.71 5.82
N ILE A 42 5.26 -12.43 5.04
CA ILE A 42 6.39 -11.60 5.49
C ILE A 42 5.91 -10.18 5.83
N LEU A 43 5.09 -9.59 4.96
CA LEU A 43 4.64 -8.21 5.13
C LEU A 43 3.63 -8.07 6.27
N LYS A 44 2.77 -9.06 6.50
CA LYS A 44 1.89 -9.07 7.68
C LYS A 44 2.71 -9.08 8.96
N GLY A 45 3.77 -9.88 9.01
CA GLY A 45 4.68 -9.90 10.15
C GLY A 45 5.35 -8.54 10.34
N LEU A 46 5.88 -7.96 9.28
CA LEU A 46 6.58 -6.68 9.34
C LEU A 46 5.65 -5.53 9.76
N THR A 47 4.44 -5.45 9.22
CA THR A 47 3.47 -4.41 9.58
C THR A 47 2.95 -4.57 11.00
N THR A 48 2.95 -5.78 11.54
CA THR A 48 2.59 -6.03 12.93
C THR A 48 3.66 -5.52 13.90
N VAL A 49 4.93 -5.81 13.58
CA VAL A 49 6.06 -5.44 14.42
C VAL A 49 6.43 -3.95 14.26
N VAL A 50 6.38 -3.43 13.04
CA VAL A 50 6.73 -2.04 12.71
C VAL A 50 5.53 -1.38 12.01
N PRO A 51 4.48 -1.01 12.76
CA PRO A 51 3.22 -0.54 12.17
C PRO A 51 3.30 0.84 11.48
N ASP A 52 4.37 1.58 11.66
CA ASP A 52 4.60 2.88 11.02
C ASP A 52 5.52 2.80 9.79
N PHE A 53 5.86 1.59 9.33
CA PHE A 53 6.72 1.41 8.16
C PHE A 53 5.87 1.44 6.88
N LEU A 54 5.72 2.63 6.33
CA LEU A 54 4.87 2.89 5.15
C LEU A 54 5.14 1.93 3.97
N PRO A 55 6.41 1.69 3.54
CA PRO A 55 6.65 0.81 2.40
C PRO A 55 6.05 -0.58 2.54
N ALA A 56 6.03 -1.13 3.77
CA ALA A 56 5.47 -2.46 4.01
C ALA A 56 3.95 -2.49 3.80
N TRP A 57 3.23 -1.43 4.20
CA TRP A 57 1.80 -1.34 3.96
C TRP A 57 1.47 -1.25 2.47
N LEU A 58 2.24 -0.46 1.71
CA LEU A 58 2.08 -0.35 0.26
C LEU A 58 2.31 -1.71 -0.42
N ALA A 59 3.39 -2.38 -0.06
CA ALA A 59 3.70 -3.71 -0.60
C ALA A 59 2.68 -4.76 -0.20
N LEU A 60 2.16 -4.69 1.02
CA LEU A 60 1.11 -5.60 1.50
C LEU A 60 -0.17 -5.45 0.68
N SER A 61 -0.56 -4.20 0.39
CA SER A 61 -1.71 -3.94 -0.48
C SER A 61 -1.53 -4.60 -1.85
N VAL A 62 -0.35 -4.46 -2.45
CA VAL A 62 -0.03 -5.07 -3.75
C VAL A 62 -0.11 -6.60 -3.67
N ALA A 63 0.49 -7.19 -2.64
CA ALA A 63 0.49 -8.65 -2.45
C ALA A 63 -0.93 -9.20 -2.30
N GLN A 64 -1.74 -8.56 -1.49
CA GLN A 64 -3.12 -8.99 -1.24
C GLN A 64 -3.99 -8.83 -2.49
N ALA A 65 -3.81 -7.75 -3.24
CA ALA A 65 -4.53 -7.56 -4.50
C ALA A 65 -4.16 -8.64 -5.52
N ALA A 66 -2.89 -8.99 -5.62
CA ALA A 66 -2.40 -10.05 -6.51
C ALA A 66 -3.00 -11.42 -6.14
N LEU A 67 -3.30 -11.64 -4.86
CA LEU A 67 -3.92 -12.88 -4.38
C LEU A 67 -5.46 -12.87 -4.48
N GLY A 68 -6.04 -11.77 -4.95
CA GLY A 68 -7.48 -11.62 -5.02
C GLY A 68 -8.15 -11.20 -3.72
N ASN A 69 -7.38 -10.90 -2.68
CA ASN A 69 -7.88 -10.45 -1.38
C ASN A 69 -8.11 -8.93 -1.41
N LEU A 70 -9.10 -8.51 -2.17
CA LEU A 70 -9.30 -7.10 -2.51
C LEU A 70 -9.68 -6.23 -1.31
N GLU A 71 -10.51 -6.75 -0.41
CA GLU A 71 -10.90 -6.01 0.81
C GLU A 71 -9.68 -5.76 1.71
N ALA A 72 -8.86 -6.79 1.91
CA ALA A 72 -7.64 -6.68 2.71
C ALA A 72 -6.64 -5.72 2.05
N ALA A 73 -6.48 -5.79 0.73
CA ALA A 73 -5.62 -4.87 -0.03
C ALA A 73 -6.07 -3.42 0.13
N HIS A 74 -7.38 -3.19 0.09
CA HIS A 74 -7.97 -1.86 0.28
C HIS A 74 -7.67 -1.32 1.69
N GLU A 75 -7.81 -2.15 2.71
CA GLU A 75 -7.50 -1.76 4.10
C GLU A 75 -6.01 -1.47 4.28
N ALA A 76 -5.12 -2.23 3.65
CA ALA A 76 -3.68 -1.97 3.70
C ALA A 76 -3.34 -0.61 3.06
N ALA A 77 -3.94 -0.29 1.92
CA ALA A 77 -3.77 1.01 1.26
C ALA A 77 -4.31 2.15 2.14
N ARG A 78 -5.42 1.92 2.81
CA ARG A 78 -6.01 2.87 3.76
C ARG A 78 -5.06 3.14 4.92
N HIS A 79 -4.44 2.11 5.46
CA HIS A 79 -3.41 2.25 6.50
C HIS A 79 -2.22 3.08 6.02
N ALA A 80 -1.75 2.83 4.80
CA ALA A 80 -0.65 3.60 4.22
C ALA A 80 -1.01 5.10 4.19
N LEU A 81 -2.22 5.46 3.80
CA LEU A 81 -2.67 6.85 3.74
C LEU A 81 -2.87 7.47 5.12
N LYS A 82 -3.15 6.68 6.16
CA LYS A 82 -3.16 7.19 7.53
C LYS A 82 -1.77 7.58 8.00
N LEU A 83 -0.74 6.85 7.54
CA LEU A 83 0.65 7.17 7.87
C LEU A 83 1.16 8.37 7.08
N GLN A 84 0.78 8.48 5.82
CA GLN A 84 1.17 9.59 4.95
C GLN A 84 0.02 9.90 3.99
N SER A 85 -0.79 10.90 4.34
CA SER A 85 -2.03 11.24 3.62
C SER A 85 -1.80 11.76 2.20
N ASP A 86 -0.61 12.25 1.90
CA ASP A 86 -0.23 12.75 0.58
C ASP A 86 0.60 11.78 -0.25
N SER A 87 0.69 10.52 0.16
CA SER A 87 1.42 9.49 -0.59
C SER A 87 0.74 9.21 -1.94
N PRO A 88 1.39 9.53 -3.06
CA PRO A 88 0.81 9.25 -4.38
C PRO A 88 0.62 7.75 -4.61
N ALA A 89 1.58 6.94 -4.18
CA ALA A 89 1.48 5.47 -4.27
C ALA A 89 0.30 4.95 -3.45
N GLY A 90 0.10 5.48 -2.24
CA GLY A 90 -1.03 5.13 -1.40
C GLY A 90 -2.37 5.48 -2.04
N MET A 91 -2.46 6.67 -2.64
CA MET A 91 -3.68 7.10 -3.35
C MET A 91 -3.98 6.21 -4.56
N ILE A 92 -2.95 5.88 -5.36
CA ILE A 92 -3.11 4.99 -6.52
C ILE A 92 -3.62 3.61 -6.09
N LEU A 93 -3.04 3.04 -5.03
CA LEU A 93 -3.45 1.74 -4.52
C LEU A 93 -4.89 1.78 -3.98
N LEU A 94 -5.24 2.85 -3.28
CA LEU A 94 -6.59 3.00 -2.76
C LEU A 94 -7.62 3.13 -3.90
N VAL A 95 -7.31 3.91 -4.93
CA VAL A 95 -8.16 4.02 -6.12
C VAL A 95 -8.30 2.67 -6.81
N THR A 96 -7.20 1.99 -7.04
CA THR A 96 -7.18 0.69 -7.73
C THR A 96 -8.04 -0.34 -6.99
N THR A 97 -7.88 -0.44 -5.69
CA THR A 97 -8.66 -1.37 -4.87
C THR A 97 -10.12 -0.93 -4.74
N ALA A 98 -10.37 0.36 -4.60
CA ALA A 98 -11.74 0.91 -4.54
C ALA A 98 -12.52 0.56 -5.82
N LEU A 99 -11.92 0.75 -6.98
CA LEU A 99 -12.56 0.36 -8.24
C LEU A 99 -12.83 -1.14 -8.32
N SER A 100 -11.94 -1.94 -7.78
CA SER A 100 -12.10 -3.40 -7.79
C SER A 100 -13.22 -3.88 -6.87
N ILE A 101 -13.47 -3.19 -5.76
CA ILE A 101 -14.56 -3.55 -4.83
C ILE A 101 -15.85 -2.77 -5.09
N GLY A 102 -15.86 -1.90 -6.10
CA GLY A 102 -17.05 -1.14 -6.48
C GLY A 102 -17.30 0.15 -5.69
N ASP A 103 -16.30 0.64 -4.96
CA ASP A 103 -16.39 1.89 -4.19
C ASP A 103 -16.05 3.09 -5.09
N GLN A 104 -17.00 3.52 -5.89
CA GLN A 104 -16.85 4.63 -6.82
C GLN A 104 -16.60 5.97 -6.12
N SER A 105 -17.19 6.16 -4.97
CA SER A 105 -17.07 7.42 -4.21
C SER A 105 -15.62 7.65 -3.77
N THR A 106 -15.00 6.65 -3.16
CA THR A 106 -13.59 6.72 -2.75
C THR A 106 -12.68 6.90 -3.94
N ALA A 107 -12.91 6.14 -5.02
CA ALA A 107 -12.11 6.24 -6.24
C ALA A 107 -12.17 7.65 -6.82
N GLY A 108 -13.35 8.24 -6.95
CA GLY A 108 -13.52 9.59 -7.49
C GLY A 108 -12.83 10.65 -6.66
N THR A 109 -12.92 10.55 -5.33
CA THR A 109 -12.29 11.51 -4.42
C THR A 109 -10.78 11.53 -4.61
N TYR A 110 -10.13 10.38 -4.56
CA TYR A 110 -8.67 10.30 -4.64
C TYR A 110 -8.14 10.52 -6.06
N LEU A 111 -8.91 10.18 -7.09
CA LEU A 111 -8.56 10.55 -8.47
C LEU A 111 -8.57 12.06 -8.63
N GLY A 112 -9.51 12.76 -7.99
CA GLY A 112 -9.55 14.22 -7.99
C GLY A 112 -8.32 14.84 -7.33
N GLU A 113 -7.92 14.32 -6.18
CA GLU A 113 -6.72 14.78 -5.47
C GLU A 113 -5.45 14.52 -6.28
N LEU A 114 -5.31 13.34 -6.87
CA LEU A 114 -4.16 12.99 -7.71
C LEU A 114 -4.09 13.89 -8.94
N LYS A 115 -5.21 14.14 -9.58
CA LYS A 115 -5.29 15.04 -10.75
C LYS A 115 -4.73 16.40 -10.41
N GLU A 116 -5.15 16.97 -9.29
CA GLU A 116 -4.71 18.28 -8.83
C GLU A 116 -3.20 18.34 -8.61
N VAL A 117 -2.63 17.40 -7.85
CA VAL A 117 -1.19 17.40 -7.56
C VAL A 117 -0.33 17.09 -8.79
N ILE A 118 -0.86 16.32 -9.74
CA ILE A 118 -0.17 16.06 -11.01
C ILE A 118 -0.17 17.32 -11.87
N GLU A 119 -1.31 17.99 -12.00
CA GLU A 119 -1.44 19.22 -12.80
C GLU A 119 -0.58 20.35 -12.22
N GLN A 120 -0.44 20.43 -10.93
CA GLN A 120 0.43 21.40 -10.25
C GLN A 120 1.92 21.07 -10.34
N GLY A 121 2.28 19.89 -10.86
CA GLY A 121 3.66 19.44 -10.96
C GLY A 121 4.27 18.98 -9.66
N VAL A 122 3.49 18.87 -8.59
CA VAL A 122 3.94 18.36 -7.28
C VAL A 122 4.29 16.89 -7.40
N VAL A 123 3.49 16.14 -8.14
CA VAL A 123 3.74 14.73 -8.47
C VAL A 123 4.07 14.65 -9.95
N ASN A 124 5.31 14.27 -10.25
CA ASN A 124 5.80 14.21 -11.63
C ASN A 124 6.44 12.86 -11.99
N ASP A 125 6.36 11.86 -11.10
CA ASP A 125 6.84 10.51 -11.37
C ASP A 125 6.08 9.91 -12.56
N PRO A 126 6.77 9.58 -13.69
CA PRO A 126 6.08 9.04 -14.88
C PRO A 126 5.27 7.78 -14.61
N ASN A 127 5.71 6.94 -13.67
CA ASN A 127 4.97 5.72 -13.32
C ASN A 127 3.64 6.05 -12.63
N ILE A 128 3.66 7.00 -11.71
CA ILE A 128 2.44 7.46 -11.02
C ILE A 128 1.48 8.10 -12.01
N VAL A 129 1.98 8.98 -12.88
CA VAL A 129 1.15 9.64 -13.91
C VAL A 129 0.50 8.61 -14.84
N ARG A 130 1.27 7.60 -15.28
CA ARG A 130 0.74 6.53 -16.11
C ARG A 130 -0.34 5.72 -15.41
N LEU A 131 -0.10 5.31 -14.17
CA LEU A 131 -1.07 4.57 -13.38
C LEU A 131 -2.34 5.40 -13.15
N PHE A 132 -2.18 6.68 -12.86
CA PHE A 132 -3.31 7.61 -12.71
C PHE A 132 -4.18 7.61 -13.98
N LYS A 133 -3.57 7.76 -15.15
CA LYS A 133 -4.30 7.77 -16.43
C LYS A 133 -5.06 6.46 -16.66
N MET A 134 -4.44 5.34 -16.33
CA MET A 134 -5.08 4.02 -16.44
C MET A 134 -6.31 3.92 -15.52
N GLN A 135 -6.19 4.38 -14.29
CA GLN A 135 -7.31 4.35 -13.34
C GLN A 135 -8.42 5.33 -13.73
N MET A 136 -8.09 6.47 -14.33
CA MET A 136 -9.09 7.40 -14.84
C MET A 136 -9.94 6.76 -15.94
N VAL A 137 -9.31 6.06 -16.89
CA VAL A 137 -10.02 5.33 -17.93
C VAL A 137 -10.95 4.29 -17.30
N ARG A 138 -10.43 3.53 -16.36
CA ARG A 138 -11.19 2.50 -15.66
C ARG A 138 -12.38 3.07 -14.90
N TYR A 139 -12.18 4.21 -14.22
CA TYR A 139 -13.22 4.91 -13.47
C TYR A 139 -14.37 5.36 -14.38
N HIS A 140 -14.04 5.96 -15.54
CA HIS A 140 -15.05 6.47 -16.46
C HIS A 140 -15.79 5.37 -17.23
N ASN A 141 -15.24 4.17 -17.30
CA ASN A 141 -15.84 3.04 -18.03
C ASN A 141 -16.68 2.10 -17.16
N GLN A 142 -16.94 2.47 -15.91
CA GLN A 142 -17.78 1.66 -15.01
C GLN A 142 -19.21 2.09 -14.95
#